data_fe647feca2c52ef57856de3c4aa3ea0f
#
_entry.id   fe647feca2c52ef57856de3c4aa3ea0f
#
_cell.length_a   1.000
_cell.length_b   1.000
_cell.length_c   1.000
_cell.angle_alpha   90.00
_cell.angle_beta   90.00
_cell.angle_gamma   90.00
#
_symmetry.space_group_name_H-M   'P 1'
#
loop_
_entity.id
_entity.type
_entity.pdbx_description
1 polymer ?
#
loop_
_entity_poly.entity_id
_entity_poly.type
_entity_poly.pdbx_seq_one_letter_code
_entity_poly.pdbx_strand_id
1 'polypeptide(L)'
;MMVAISAPGWKPCPVVISDWRRRPLAPWICRTFGPVTETALGHVQVIGGGPGGLTAAALLRQACPDVEVVVYERNSQRSTFGFGVVFSAATMRGLAAAAPQVHAELTARAVSWDTVELRLRGEVHRCGGNRMSAIARRDLLDVLESWAVDVGVVVNHSSSIEEIPPGAGLTVVASGANSIFRDRAAEQLEASYTEADARYIWCGTEARFDGLTFPFVSTDAGVFGAHAYPISEGLSTFIVECDEATWRAAGLDASDVSQSPGASDEYSLGVLADVFAESLGGRPLLGNSSRWGRFRTRRARRWVTGAVAFIGDAVHTAHFSVGSGTKMAMEDAIALAEAVRVCDSVPAALERFQHDRIHQVDRLQQLASTSLDWWEHFGVLHERLAPWQFAVNFFTRSVTVGDLEQRDPAFIEAARAVWRAGSGGHAVLDTPLATAAGTAIRRVGRFDGTVARMPGVELRDQPGVRIVRDSSAATRRRRAEQARFDGQVAVLVEPCRPSVDLDDLAETLVLSGRADLVAFEADGHLT
;
A
#
# COMPACT_ATOMS: atom_id res chain seq x y z
N MET A 1 -0.54 45.12 -2.05
CA MET A 1 0.32 44.80 -3.21
C MET A 1 1.08 43.55 -2.81
N MET A 2 0.44 42.37 -3.00
CA MET A 2 1.00 41.05 -2.67
C MET A 2 1.59 40.48 -3.93
N VAL A 3 2.90 40.25 -3.91
CA VAL A 3 3.62 39.60 -5.01
C VAL A 3 3.49 38.10 -4.83
N ALA A 4 2.78 37.46 -5.74
CA ALA A 4 2.71 36.00 -5.85
C ALA A 4 4.02 35.49 -6.48
N ILE A 5 4.81 34.75 -5.74
CA ILE A 5 5.94 34.00 -6.27
C ILE A 5 5.43 32.64 -6.73
N SER A 6 5.29 32.46 -8.04
CA SER A 6 5.01 31.18 -8.68
C SER A 6 6.32 30.37 -8.72
N ALA A 7 6.36 29.24 -8.02
CA ALA A 7 7.44 28.26 -8.17
C ALA A 7 7.25 27.44 -9.46
N PRO A 8 8.28 27.24 -10.28
CA PRO A 8 8.20 26.50 -11.53
C PRO A 8 8.31 24.99 -11.32
N GLY A 9 7.50 24.23 -12.03
CA GLY A 9 7.86 22.90 -12.54
C GLY A 9 7.59 21.71 -11.62
N TRP A 10 6.39 21.54 -11.08
CA TRP A 10 5.97 20.30 -10.44
C TRP A 10 5.39 19.33 -11.47
N LYS A 11 6.20 18.35 -11.91
CA LYS A 11 5.64 17.15 -12.57
C LYS A 11 5.24 16.18 -11.46
N PRO A 12 3.99 15.73 -11.41
CA PRO A 12 3.55 14.78 -10.40
C PRO A 12 4.25 13.45 -10.57
N CYS A 13 4.66 12.84 -9.46
CA CYS A 13 5.16 11.46 -9.39
C CYS A 13 4.23 10.51 -10.18
N PRO A 14 4.73 9.54 -10.98
CA PRO A 14 3.90 8.63 -11.77
C PRO A 14 3.01 7.67 -10.96
N VAL A 15 3.05 7.70 -9.64
CA VAL A 15 2.05 7.10 -8.74
C VAL A 15 0.83 8.01 -8.57
N VAL A 16 0.85 9.21 -9.14
CA VAL A 16 -0.25 10.13 -9.14
C VAL A 16 -1.29 9.63 -10.13
N ILE A 17 -2.46 9.40 -9.61
CA ILE A 17 -3.73 9.41 -10.29
C ILE A 17 -3.58 10.17 -11.62
N SER A 18 -3.36 9.40 -12.69
CA SER A 18 -3.42 9.96 -14.04
C SER A 18 -4.75 10.67 -14.16
N ASP A 19 -4.66 11.92 -14.55
CA ASP A 19 -5.72 12.84 -14.90
C ASP A 19 -6.86 12.11 -15.64
N TRP A 20 -7.80 11.53 -14.88
CA TRP A 20 -8.94 10.80 -15.42
C TRP A 20 -9.86 11.69 -16.25
N ARG A 21 -9.68 13.04 -16.14
CA ARG A 21 -10.40 14.04 -16.92
C ARG A 21 -9.85 14.28 -18.32
N ARG A 22 -8.68 13.79 -18.70
CA ARG A 22 -7.98 14.13 -19.97
C ARG A 22 -7.75 13.01 -20.96
N ARG A 23 -8.28 11.81 -20.75
CA ARG A 23 -8.29 10.83 -21.84
C ARG A 23 -9.55 11.03 -22.67
N PRO A 24 -9.44 11.31 -23.99
CA PRO A 24 -10.59 11.19 -24.86
C PRO A 24 -11.04 9.73 -24.80
N LEU A 25 -12.28 9.52 -24.40
CA LEU A 25 -12.96 8.23 -24.48
C LEU A 25 -12.81 7.74 -25.93
N ALA A 26 -12.31 6.52 -26.10
CA ALA A 26 -12.41 5.85 -27.39
C ALA A 26 -13.89 5.92 -27.82
N PRO A 27 -14.19 6.14 -29.11
CA PRO A 27 -15.56 6.40 -29.59
C PRO A 27 -16.37 5.10 -29.64
N TRP A 28 -16.62 4.51 -28.50
CA TRP A 28 -17.58 3.44 -28.35
C TRP A 28 -18.84 4.04 -27.74
N ILE A 29 -19.75 4.46 -28.63
CA ILE A 29 -21.17 4.67 -28.38
C ILE A 29 -21.48 5.58 -27.18
N CYS A 30 -21.23 6.87 -27.29
CA CYS A 30 -22.10 7.88 -26.67
C CYS A 30 -23.40 7.95 -27.48
N ARG A 31 -24.32 7.02 -27.23
CA ARG A 31 -25.73 7.34 -27.43
C ARG A 31 -26.09 8.34 -26.32
N THR A 32 -26.76 9.39 -26.67
CA THR A 32 -27.37 10.37 -25.75
C THR A 32 -28.47 9.69 -24.92
N PHE A 33 -28.05 9.06 -23.83
CA PHE A 33 -28.95 8.50 -22.82
C PHE A 33 -28.82 9.37 -21.56
N GLY A 34 -29.93 9.64 -20.91
CA GLY A 34 -29.95 10.39 -19.63
C GLY A 34 -29.38 9.56 -18.46
N PRO A 35 -29.18 10.17 -17.27
CA PRO A 35 -28.72 9.46 -16.07
C PRO A 35 -29.66 8.29 -15.72
N VAL A 36 -29.12 7.31 -14.94
CA VAL A 36 -29.94 6.20 -14.41
C VAL A 36 -31.21 6.77 -13.81
N THR A 37 -32.35 6.38 -14.33
CA THR A 37 -33.62 6.91 -13.82
C THR A 37 -33.83 6.41 -12.40
N GLU A 38 -34.26 7.28 -11.49
CA GLU A 38 -34.57 6.96 -10.09
C GLU A 38 -35.57 5.78 -9.98
N THR A 39 -36.50 5.68 -10.93
CA THR A 39 -37.43 4.54 -11.08
C THR A 39 -36.72 3.21 -11.34
N ALA A 40 -35.55 3.20 -11.97
CA ALA A 40 -34.78 1.98 -12.24
C ALA A 40 -33.99 1.50 -11.02
N LEU A 41 -33.62 2.39 -10.10
CA LEU A 41 -32.94 2.06 -8.86
C LEU A 41 -33.89 1.55 -7.77
N GLY A 42 -35.15 2.05 -7.74
CA GLY A 42 -36.12 1.74 -6.68
C GLY A 42 -35.59 2.13 -5.30
N HIS A 43 -34.77 1.29 -4.70
CA HIS A 43 -33.97 1.61 -3.54
C HIS A 43 -32.56 1.00 -3.64
N VAL A 44 -31.62 1.56 -2.88
CA VAL A 44 -30.22 1.12 -2.80
C VAL A 44 -29.96 0.57 -1.40
N GLN A 45 -29.32 -0.59 -1.33
CA GLN A 45 -28.85 -1.15 -0.07
C GLN A 45 -27.34 -1.29 -0.05
N VAL A 46 -26.72 -0.97 1.08
CA VAL A 46 -25.28 -1.07 1.31
C VAL A 46 -25.05 -2.01 2.49
N ILE A 47 -24.26 -3.06 2.29
CA ILE A 47 -23.94 -4.06 3.31
C ILE A 47 -22.53 -3.78 3.82
N GLY A 48 -22.43 -3.21 5.02
CA GLY A 48 -21.22 -2.80 5.71
C GLY A 48 -21.11 -1.28 5.86
N GLY A 49 -21.07 -0.80 7.10
CA GLY A 49 -20.92 0.61 7.51
C GLY A 49 -19.45 1.04 7.71
N GLY A 50 -18.51 0.41 6.98
CA GLY A 50 -17.12 0.86 6.93
C GLY A 50 -16.92 2.11 6.05
N PRO A 51 -15.68 2.65 5.96
CA PRO A 51 -15.42 3.88 5.21
C PRO A 51 -15.90 3.85 3.76
N GLY A 52 -15.70 2.71 3.06
CA GLY A 52 -16.20 2.55 1.67
C GLY A 52 -17.71 2.53 1.59
N GLY A 53 -18.40 1.80 2.49
CA GLY A 53 -19.85 1.68 2.50
C GLY A 53 -20.56 2.99 2.82
N LEU A 54 -20.14 3.70 3.87
CA LEU A 54 -20.70 5.01 4.23
C LEU A 54 -20.46 6.05 3.12
N THR A 55 -19.26 6.07 2.52
CA THR A 55 -18.94 6.94 1.39
C THR A 55 -19.83 6.63 0.19
N ALA A 56 -20.01 5.34 -0.15
CA ALA A 56 -20.86 4.92 -1.25
C ALA A 56 -22.32 5.30 -1.01
N ALA A 57 -22.84 5.05 0.20
CA ALA A 57 -24.21 5.38 0.56
C ALA A 57 -24.48 6.88 0.44
N ALA A 58 -23.60 7.72 1.01
CA ALA A 58 -23.77 9.17 0.96
C ALA A 58 -23.71 9.71 -0.47
N LEU A 59 -22.73 9.28 -1.27
CA LEU A 59 -22.58 9.74 -2.66
C LEU A 59 -23.73 9.24 -3.56
N LEU A 60 -24.18 8.01 -3.40
CA LEU A 60 -25.33 7.48 -4.15
C LEU A 60 -26.62 8.23 -3.79
N ARG A 61 -26.82 8.54 -2.52
CA ARG A 61 -27.96 9.36 -2.06
C ARG A 61 -27.94 10.77 -2.64
N GLN A 62 -26.74 11.38 -2.75
CA GLN A 62 -26.58 12.69 -3.41
C GLN A 62 -26.76 12.62 -4.92
N ALA A 63 -26.32 11.53 -5.57
CA ALA A 63 -26.49 11.34 -7.01
C ALA A 63 -27.95 11.07 -7.40
N CYS A 64 -28.74 10.44 -6.52
CA CYS A 64 -30.13 10.07 -6.73
C CYS A 64 -30.98 10.50 -5.52
N PRO A 65 -31.39 11.78 -5.45
CA PRO A 65 -32.04 12.37 -4.26
C PRO A 65 -33.38 11.75 -3.87
N ASP A 66 -34.12 11.14 -4.77
CA ASP A 66 -35.42 10.54 -4.50
C ASP A 66 -35.34 9.03 -4.20
N VAL A 67 -34.14 8.45 -4.28
CA VAL A 67 -33.90 7.03 -4.00
C VAL A 67 -33.60 6.81 -2.52
N GLU A 68 -34.32 5.90 -1.86
CA GLU A 68 -33.98 5.47 -0.51
C GLU A 68 -32.65 4.71 -0.51
N VAL A 69 -31.73 5.09 0.40
CA VAL A 69 -30.45 4.42 0.60
C VAL A 69 -30.35 3.94 2.04
N VAL A 70 -30.16 2.62 2.21
CA VAL A 70 -30.10 1.96 3.53
C VAL A 70 -28.75 1.26 3.69
N VAL A 71 -28.07 1.52 4.81
CA VAL A 71 -26.85 0.83 5.22
C VAL A 71 -27.17 -0.18 6.32
N TYR A 72 -26.65 -1.41 6.17
CA TYR A 72 -26.71 -2.44 7.20
C TYR A 72 -25.31 -2.68 7.76
N GLU A 73 -25.10 -2.35 9.04
CA GLU A 73 -23.84 -2.58 9.75
C GLU A 73 -24.05 -3.58 10.89
N ARG A 74 -23.24 -4.64 10.91
CA ARG A 74 -23.34 -5.72 11.90
C ARG A 74 -22.93 -5.30 13.31
N ASN A 75 -22.01 -4.34 13.40
CA ASN A 75 -21.50 -3.86 14.68
C ASN A 75 -22.42 -2.77 15.26
N SER A 76 -22.30 -2.55 16.57
CA SER A 76 -22.93 -1.40 17.20
C SER A 76 -22.22 -0.10 16.75
N GLN A 77 -22.91 1.02 16.80
CA GLN A 77 -22.47 2.34 16.34
C GLN A 77 -21.09 2.78 16.88
N ARG A 78 -20.73 2.33 18.08
CA ARG A 78 -19.46 2.73 18.70
C ARG A 78 -18.34 1.70 18.58
N SER A 79 -18.59 0.58 17.93
CA SER A 79 -17.60 -0.49 17.75
C SER A 79 -16.69 -0.17 16.58
N THR A 80 -15.38 -0.13 16.82
CA THR A 80 -14.36 -0.02 15.78
C THR A 80 -13.20 -0.96 16.10
N PHE A 81 -12.55 -1.48 15.09
CA PHE A 81 -11.37 -2.33 15.19
C PHE A 81 -10.13 -1.54 14.73
N GLY A 82 -8.98 -1.83 15.37
CA GLY A 82 -7.74 -1.10 15.10
C GLY A 82 -7.79 0.33 15.65
N PHE A 83 -6.82 1.14 15.25
CA PHE A 83 -6.59 2.45 15.86
C PHE A 83 -6.70 3.59 14.86
N GLY A 84 -5.85 3.66 13.85
CA GLY A 84 -5.80 4.77 12.93
C GLY A 84 -5.75 4.39 11.46
N VAL A 85 -5.99 5.38 10.63
CA VAL A 85 -5.93 5.29 9.17
C VAL A 85 -5.02 6.39 8.64
N VAL A 86 -4.08 6.01 7.75
CA VAL A 86 -3.17 6.94 7.09
C VAL A 86 -3.71 7.31 5.71
N PHE A 87 -3.63 8.58 5.38
CA PHE A 87 -3.96 9.13 4.08
C PHE A 87 -2.75 9.78 3.42
N SER A 88 -2.59 9.55 2.13
CA SER A 88 -1.68 10.33 1.30
C SER A 88 -2.34 11.62 0.81
N ALA A 89 -1.54 12.62 0.45
CA ALA A 89 -2.06 13.86 -0.16
C ALA A 89 -2.91 13.60 -1.42
N ALA A 90 -2.63 12.53 -2.17
CA ALA A 90 -3.43 12.16 -3.34
C ALA A 90 -4.84 11.70 -2.98
N THR A 91 -4.98 10.91 -1.91
CA THR A 91 -6.29 10.47 -1.38
C THR A 91 -7.13 11.66 -0.94
N MET A 92 -6.52 12.56 -0.19
CA MET A 92 -7.20 13.75 0.30
C MET A 92 -7.70 14.65 -0.85
N ARG A 93 -6.93 14.78 -1.94
CA ARG A 93 -7.40 15.52 -3.13
C ARG A 93 -8.60 14.87 -3.81
N GLY A 94 -8.64 13.54 -3.93
CA GLY A 94 -9.79 12.82 -4.50
C GLY A 94 -11.05 13.06 -3.67
N LEU A 95 -10.93 12.98 -2.35
CA LEU A 95 -12.04 13.25 -1.43
C LEU A 95 -12.47 14.74 -1.47
N ALA A 96 -11.52 15.67 -1.55
CA ALA A 96 -11.82 17.10 -1.68
C ALA A 96 -12.65 17.42 -2.93
N ALA A 97 -12.43 16.69 -4.01
CA ALA A 97 -13.19 16.86 -5.25
C ALA A 97 -14.60 16.25 -5.17
N ALA A 98 -14.76 15.11 -4.48
CA ALA A 98 -16.03 14.39 -4.39
C ALA A 98 -16.92 14.88 -3.23
N ALA A 99 -16.32 15.23 -2.09
CA ALA A 99 -17.03 15.62 -0.86
C ALA A 99 -16.21 16.69 -0.09
N PRO A 100 -16.22 17.98 -0.54
CA PRO A 100 -15.39 19.05 0.04
C PRO A 100 -15.61 19.27 1.54
N GLN A 101 -16.84 19.15 2.00
CA GLN A 101 -17.18 19.33 3.43
C GLN A 101 -16.59 18.22 4.29
N VAL A 102 -16.71 16.96 3.86
CA VAL A 102 -16.11 15.80 4.53
C VAL A 102 -14.59 15.93 4.57
N HIS A 103 -13.99 16.32 3.44
CA HIS A 103 -12.56 16.59 3.37
C HIS A 103 -12.12 17.64 4.41
N ALA A 104 -12.85 18.74 4.54
CA ALA A 104 -12.54 19.80 5.51
C ALA A 104 -12.60 19.28 6.95
N GLU A 105 -13.65 18.52 7.31
CA GLU A 105 -13.79 17.94 8.64
C GLU A 105 -12.71 16.91 8.96
N LEU A 106 -12.40 16.02 8.03
CA LEU A 106 -11.32 15.04 8.22
C LEU A 106 -9.96 15.73 8.36
N THR A 107 -9.72 16.77 7.57
CA THR A 107 -8.46 17.55 7.65
C THR A 107 -8.33 18.26 9.00
N ALA A 108 -9.42 18.78 9.56
CA ALA A 108 -9.42 19.45 10.86
C ALA A 108 -9.12 18.51 12.03
N ARG A 109 -9.42 17.21 11.90
CA ARG A 109 -9.20 16.18 12.94
C ARG A 109 -7.92 15.38 12.73
N ALA A 110 -7.35 15.41 11.52
CA ALA A 110 -6.17 14.62 11.18
C ALA A 110 -4.87 15.22 11.73
N VAL A 111 -3.95 14.36 12.14
CA VAL A 111 -2.56 14.72 12.41
C VAL A 111 -1.79 14.58 11.10
N SER A 112 -1.00 15.61 10.74
CA SER A 112 -0.23 15.64 9.50
C SER A 112 1.26 15.71 9.77
N TRP A 113 2.06 15.06 8.90
CA TRP A 113 3.51 15.09 8.94
C TRP A 113 4.09 15.00 7.53
N ASP A 114 5.37 15.37 7.41
CA ASP A 114 6.10 15.34 6.15
C ASP A 114 7.20 14.28 6.13
N THR A 115 7.78 13.99 7.28
CA THR A 115 8.94 13.11 7.43
C THR A 115 8.55 11.69 7.80
N VAL A 116 9.19 10.72 7.16
CA VAL A 116 9.21 9.31 7.55
C VAL A 116 10.56 9.00 8.18
N GLU A 117 10.55 8.32 9.32
CA GLU A 117 11.73 8.03 10.12
C GLU A 117 11.94 6.51 10.25
N LEU A 118 13.18 6.05 10.05
CA LEU A 118 13.62 4.70 10.40
C LEU A 118 14.57 4.77 11.60
N ARG A 119 14.36 3.89 12.57
CA ARG A 119 15.25 3.68 13.72
C ARG A 119 15.78 2.26 13.69
N LEU A 120 17.07 2.09 13.55
CA LEU A 120 17.69 0.76 13.54
C LEU A 120 19.14 0.82 14.03
N ARG A 121 19.52 -0.13 14.86
CA ARG A 121 20.91 -0.27 15.37
C ARG A 121 21.52 1.03 15.93
N GLY A 122 20.72 1.82 16.65
CA GLY A 122 21.15 3.11 17.24
C GLY A 122 21.22 4.29 16.25
N GLU A 123 20.92 4.08 14.96
CA GLU A 123 20.88 5.13 13.95
C GLU A 123 19.45 5.53 13.61
N VAL A 124 19.29 6.80 13.20
CA VAL A 124 18.02 7.36 12.76
C VAL A 124 18.18 7.91 11.35
N HIS A 125 17.40 7.39 10.43
CA HIS A 125 17.37 7.85 9.04
C HIS A 125 16.01 8.48 8.72
N ARG A 126 16.03 9.71 8.19
CA ARG A 126 14.81 10.48 7.88
C ARG A 126 14.73 10.78 6.40
N CYS A 127 13.52 10.66 5.85
CA CYS A 127 13.20 11.05 4.48
C CYS A 127 11.97 11.96 4.50
N GLY A 128 12.12 13.17 4.00
CA GLY A 128 11.10 14.21 3.94
C GLY A 128 10.23 14.12 2.67
N GLY A 129 9.39 15.13 2.45
CA GLY A 129 8.57 15.31 1.25
C GLY A 129 7.40 14.34 1.11
N ASN A 130 6.99 13.64 2.18
CA ASN A 130 5.99 12.57 2.10
C ASN A 130 4.55 13.08 2.17
N ARG A 131 4.29 14.20 2.88
CA ARG A 131 2.97 14.85 3.00
C ARG A 131 1.85 13.85 3.31
N MET A 132 1.94 13.26 4.48
CA MET A 132 0.99 12.26 4.96
C MET A 132 0.14 12.84 6.09
N SER A 133 -1.02 12.23 6.33
CA SER A 133 -1.85 12.50 7.50
C SER A 133 -2.48 11.22 8.00
N ALA A 134 -2.85 11.19 9.27
CA ALA A 134 -3.65 10.12 9.84
C ALA A 134 -4.75 10.67 10.74
N ILE A 135 -5.77 9.86 10.92
CA ILE A 135 -6.91 10.13 11.78
C ILE A 135 -7.25 8.88 12.57
N ALA A 136 -7.75 9.05 13.78
CA ALA A 136 -8.33 7.94 14.53
C ALA A 136 -9.48 7.32 13.72
N ARG A 137 -9.50 5.98 13.66
CA ARG A 137 -10.52 5.27 12.86
C ARG A 137 -11.94 5.59 13.30
N ARG A 138 -12.14 5.83 14.61
CA ARG A 138 -13.43 6.27 15.14
C ARG A 138 -13.85 7.61 14.55
N ASP A 139 -12.95 8.60 14.60
CA ASP A 139 -13.27 9.95 14.09
C ASP A 139 -13.56 9.94 12.59
N LEU A 140 -12.85 9.10 11.83
CA LEU A 140 -13.15 8.88 10.41
C LEU A 140 -14.57 8.35 10.21
N LEU A 141 -14.96 7.32 10.97
CA LEU A 141 -16.30 6.73 10.85
C LEU A 141 -17.39 7.69 11.32
N ASP A 142 -17.16 8.43 12.41
CA ASP A 142 -18.12 9.42 12.93
C ASP A 142 -18.39 10.52 11.90
N VAL A 143 -17.35 11.02 11.22
CA VAL A 143 -17.50 12.03 10.15
C VAL A 143 -18.27 11.46 8.96
N LEU A 144 -17.91 10.26 8.50
CA LEU A 144 -18.56 9.64 7.34
C LEU A 144 -20.01 9.26 7.62
N GLU A 145 -20.31 8.77 8.83
CA GLU A 145 -21.67 8.42 9.24
C GLU A 145 -22.54 9.68 9.38
N SER A 146 -22.02 10.73 10.05
CA SER A 146 -22.74 12.00 10.15
C SER A 146 -23.09 12.55 8.76
N TRP A 147 -22.14 12.55 7.84
CA TRP A 147 -22.39 12.96 6.47
C TRP A 147 -23.46 12.11 5.79
N ALA A 148 -23.39 10.77 5.91
CA ALA A 148 -24.38 9.87 5.32
C ALA A 148 -25.79 10.16 5.85
N VAL A 149 -25.92 10.34 7.18
CA VAL A 149 -27.21 10.67 7.82
C VAL A 149 -27.71 12.07 7.38
N ASP A 150 -26.85 13.06 7.33
CA ASP A 150 -27.19 14.44 6.93
C ASP A 150 -27.75 14.52 5.50
N VAL A 151 -27.27 13.66 4.59
CA VAL A 151 -27.81 13.57 3.23
C VAL A 151 -29.03 12.66 3.11
N GLY A 152 -29.51 12.06 4.22
CA GLY A 152 -30.72 11.26 4.28
C GLY A 152 -30.55 9.77 4.04
N VAL A 153 -29.35 9.22 4.34
CA VAL A 153 -29.12 7.77 4.39
C VAL A 153 -29.64 7.19 5.70
N VAL A 154 -30.31 6.05 5.65
CA VAL A 154 -30.71 5.29 6.86
C VAL A 154 -29.62 4.31 7.21
N VAL A 155 -29.04 4.40 8.43
CA VAL A 155 -27.98 3.52 8.91
C VAL A 155 -28.53 2.61 10.01
N ASN A 156 -28.57 1.30 9.74
CA ASN A 156 -29.04 0.28 10.66
C ASN A 156 -27.82 -0.42 11.29
N HIS A 157 -27.49 -0.08 12.53
CA HIS A 157 -26.48 -0.75 13.32
C HIS A 157 -26.98 -2.06 13.94
N SER A 158 -26.07 -2.90 14.40
CA SER A 158 -26.36 -4.23 14.98
C SER A 158 -27.22 -5.11 14.05
N SER A 159 -27.09 -4.87 12.76
CA SER A 159 -27.84 -5.53 11.68
C SER A 159 -26.94 -6.43 10.86
N SER A 160 -26.78 -7.68 11.32
CA SER A 160 -26.02 -8.70 10.60
C SER A 160 -26.87 -9.25 9.45
N ILE A 161 -26.43 -8.99 8.23
CA ILE A 161 -27.08 -9.53 7.01
C ILE A 161 -26.31 -10.77 6.57
N GLU A 162 -26.98 -11.91 6.50
CA GLU A 162 -26.39 -13.16 6.01
C GLU A 162 -26.73 -13.42 4.54
N GLU A 163 -27.90 -12.98 4.09
CA GLU A 163 -28.35 -13.06 2.71
C GLU A 163 -28.72 -11.66 2.20
N ILE A 164 -28.43 -11.40 0.93
CA ILE A 164 -28.77 -10.10 0.31
C ILE A 164 -30.29 -9.98 0.28
N PRO A 165 -30.89 -8.98 0.97
CA PRO A 165 -32.33 -8.75 0.93
C PRO A 165 -32.78 -8.51 -0.52
N PRO A 166 -33.89 -9.12 -0.97
CA PRO A 166 -34.41 -8.93 -2.32
C PRO A 166 -35.05 -7.54 -2.49
N GLY A 167 -35.16 -7.11 -3.75
CA GLY A 167 -35.96 -5.96 -4.13
C GLY A 167 -35.19 -4.66 -4.30
N ALA A 168 -33.90 -4.58 -3.93
CA ALA A 168 -33.07 -3.42 -4.24
C ALA A 168 -32.69 -3.38 -5.73
N GLY A 169 -32.76 -2.19 -6.34
CA GLY A 169 -32.28 -1.97 -7.70
C GLY A 169 -30.76 -1.97 -7.80
N LEU A 170 -30.08 -1.68 -6.68
CA LEU A 170 -28.62 -1.76 -6.54
C LEU A 170 -28.27 -2.21 -5.12
N THR A 171 -27.40 -3.21 -5.04
CA THR A 171 -26.77 -3.62 -3.76
C THR A 171 -25.28 -3.34 -3.81
N VAL A 172 -24.75 -2.69 -2.77
CA VAL A 172 -23.31 -2.46 -2.59
C VAL A 172 -22.81 -3.31 -1.45
N VAL A 173 -21.94 -4.27 -1.73
CA VAL A 173 -21.28 -5.11 -0.73
C VAL A 173 -19.95 -4.48 -0.34
N ALA A 174 -19.92 -3.86 0.84
CA ALA A 174 -18.77 -3.20 1.48
C ALA A 174 -18.41 -3.87 2.81
N SER A 175 -18.65 -5.18 2.94
CA SER A 175 -18.59 -5.95 4.19
C SER A 175 -17.17 -6.32 4.65
N GLY A 176 -16.15 -5.76 4.00
CA GLY A 176 -14.75 -5.88 4.40
C GLY A 176 -14.09 -7.21 4.06
N ALA A 177 -12.88 -7.40 4.58
CA ALA A 177 -12.00 -8.51 4.20
C ALA A 177 -12.59 -9.91 4.46
N ASN A 178 -13.49 -10.05 5.43
CA ASN A 178 -14.15 -11.31 5.77
C ASN A 178 -15.58 -11.40 5.20
N SER A 179 -15.78 -10.92 3.97
CA SER A 179 -17.07 -10.90 3.29
C SER A 179 -17.57 -12.31 2.95
N ILE A 180 -18.64 -12.74 3.60
CA ILE A 180 -19.34 -14.00 3.27
C ILE A 180 -19.99 -13.93 1.88
N PHE A 181 -20.38 -12.73 1.45
CA PHE A 181 -21.02 -12.53 0.12
C PHE A 181 -20.01 -12.73 -1.01
N ARG A 182 -18.76 -12.23 -0.86
CA ARG A 182 -17.68 -12.56 -1.80
C ARG A 182 -17.43 -14.06 -1.84
N ASP A 183 -17.35 -14.71 -0.69
CA ASP A 183 -17.02 -16.14 -0.61
C ASP A 183 -18.13 -17.00 -1.26
N ARG A 184 -19.40 -16.61 -1.11
CA ARG A 184 -20.54 -17.25 -1.80
C ARG A 184 -20.56 -16.97 -3.31
N ALA A 185 -20.07 -15.82 -3.75
CA ALA A 185 -19.99 -15.43 -5.16
C ALA A 185 -18.60 -15.67 -5.77
N ALA A 186 -17.72 -16.44 -5.11
CA ALA A 186 -16.31 -16.56 -5.48
C ALA A 186 -16.08 -17.01 -6.92
N GLU A 187 -16.88 -17.95 -7.40
CA GLU A 187 -16.82 -18.44 -8.79
C GLU A 187 -17.22 -17.34 -9.79
N GLN A 188 -18.33 -16.64 -9.54
CA GLN A 188 -18.82 -15.57 -10.42
C GLN A 188 -17.88 -14.36 -10.47
N LEU A 189 -17.24 -14.05 -9.34
CA LEU A 189 -16.26 -12.96 -9.22
C LEU A 189 -14.86 -13.38 -9.70
N GLU A 190 -14.64 -14.66 -9.97
CA GLU A 190 -13.30 -15.22 -10.18
C GLU A 190 -12.36 -14.78 -9.06
N ALA A 191 -12.81 -14.90 -7.82
CA ALA A 191 -12.12 -14.43 -6.64
C ALA A 191 -10.99 -15.39 -6.23
N SER A 192 -9.87 -14.84 -5.82
CA SER A 192 -8.71 -15.57 -5.32
C SER A 192 -8.01 -14.80 -4.21
N TYR A 193 -7.13 -15.46 -3.49
CA TYR A 193 -6.24 -14.78 -2.55
C TYR A 193 -4.88 -15.49 -2.46
N THR A 194 -3.87 -14.73 -2.06
CA THR A 194 -2.57 -15.22 -1.60
C THR A 194 -2.38 -14.79 -0.16
N GLU A 195 -1.80 -15.65 0.67
CA GLU A 195 -1.51 -15.36 2.07
C GLU A 195 -0.01 -15.11 2.24
N ALA A 196 0.34 -14.08 2.98
CA ALA A 196 1.71 -13.74 3.32
C ALA A 196 2.28 -14.70 4.36
N ASP A 197 3.60 -14.87 4.36
CA ASP A 197 4.30 -15.64 5.37
C ASP A 197 4.57 -14.80 6.64
N ALA A 198 4.76 -13.50 6.50
CA ALA A 198 4.95 -12.59 7.63
C ALA A 198 3.73 -12.52 8.54
N ARG A 199 4.00 -12.36 9.83
CA ARG A 199 3.01 -12.14 10.90
C ARG A 199 2.91 -10.67 11.24
N TYR A 200 1.70 -10.20 11.51
CA TYR A 200 1.48 -8.85 12.02
C TYR A 200 0.46 -8.83 13.15
N ILE A 201 0.61 -7.84 14.04
CA ILE A 201 -0.39 -7.51 15.06
C ILE A 201 -0.61 -5.99 15.09
N TRP A 202 -1.87 -5.57 15.19
CA TRP A 202 -2.27 -4.17 15.16
C TRP A 202 -2.57 -3.66 16.55
N CYS A 203 -1.72 -2.78 17.07
CA CYS A 203 -1.80 -2.22 18.42
C CYS A 203 -1.94 -0.70 18.38
N GLY A 204 -2.24 -0.13 19.52
CA GLY A 204 -2.10 1.30 19.81
C GLY A 204 -1.09 1.55 20.92
N THR A 205 -0.76 2.81 21.16
CA THR A 205 0.07 3.24 22.28
C THR A 205 -0.12 4.73 22.57
N GLU A 206 0.10 5.14 23.81
CA GLU A 206 0.19 6.54 24.21
C GLU A 206 1.60 7.14 23.98
N ALA A 207 2.55 6.36 23.44
CA ALA A 207 3.83 6.88 23.02
C ALA A 207 3.64 7.87 21.87
N ARG A 208 4.41 8.96 21.90
CA ARG A 208 4.31 10.04 20.90
C ARG A 208 5.33 9.85 19.79
N PHE A 209 4.87 10.00 18.57
CA PHE A 209 5.69 10.00 17.36
C PHE A 209 5.41 11.29 16.58
N ASP A 210 6.45 11.90 16.00
CA ASP A 210 6.33 13.15 15.22
C ASP A 210 5.81 12.90 13.80
N GLY A 211 5.75 11.63 13.39
CA GLY A 211 5.29 11.19 12.08
C GLY A 211 5.36 9.67 11.95
N LEU A 212 5.34 9.18 10.71
CA LEU A 212 5.46 7.75 10.45
C LEU A 212 6.89 7.29 10.75
N THR A 213 7.01 6.52 11.82
CA THR A 213 8.27 6.00 12.34
C THR A 213 8.31 4.48 12.22
N PHE A 214 9.43 3.94 11.76
CA PHE A 214 9.67 2.50 11.64
C PHE A 214 10.83 2.10 12.55
N PRO A 215 10.60 1.70 13.80
CA PRO A 215 11.63 1.10 14.63
C PRO A 215 11.83 -0.37 14.22
N PHE A 216 13.10 -0.77 14.10
CA PHE A 216 13.54 -2.14 13.89
C PHE A 216 14.39 -2.58 15.07
N VAL A 217 14.03 -3.70 15.69
CA VAL A 217 14.69 -4.20 16.90
C VAL A 217 15.12 -5.65 16.70
N SER A 218 16.42 -5.91 16.90
CA SER A 218 16.96 -7.27 16.94
C SER A 218 16.84 -7.84 18.34
N THR A 219 16.41 -9.10 18.43
CA THR A 219 16.36 -9.91 19.64
C THR A 219 17.00 -11.27 19.39
N ASP A 220 17.14 -12.09 20.43
CA ASP A 220 17.61 -13.48 20.28
C ASP A 220 16.65 -14.34 19.43
N ALA A 221 15.38 -13.95 19.34
CA ALA A 221 14.37 -14.61 18.52
C ALA A 221 14.44 -14.22 17.03
N GLY A 222 15.01 -13.05 16.70
CA GLY A 222 15.06 -12.48 15.35
C GLY A 222 14.75 -10.99 15.36
N VAL A 223 14.31 -10.46 14.22
CA VAL A 223 14.08 -9.02 14.03
C VAL A 223 12.58 -8.69 14.00
N PHE A 224 12.18 -7.75 14.84
CA PHE A 224 10.85 -7.15 14.81
C PHE A 224 10.91 -5.76 14.16
N GLY A 225 9.95 -5.44 13.30
CA GLY A 225 9.75 -4.12 12.75
C GLY A 225 8.38 -3.57 13.14
N ALA A 226 8.27 -2.26 13.37
CA ALA A 226 6.96 -1.69 13.63
C ALA A 226 6.66 -0.48 12.73
N HIS A 227 5.36 -0.20 12.53
CA HIS A 227 4.82 1.00 11.89
C HIS A 227 4.15 1.83 12.98
N ALA A 228 4.77 2.91 13.39
CA ALA A 228 4.26 3.79 14.42
C ALA A 228 3.90 5.16 13.83
N TYR A 229 2.71 5.67 14.11
CA TYR A 229 2.30 7.01 13.66
C TYR A 229 1.21 7.61 14.56
N PRO A 230 1.23 8.94 14.77
CA PRO A 230 0.23 9.62 15.58
C PRO A 230 -1.14 9.62 14.88
N ILE A 231 -2.22 9.50 15.64
CA ILE A 231 -3.60 9.55 15.16
C ILE A 231 -4.44 10.58 15.91
N SER A 232 -3.95 11.04 17.04
CA SER A 232 -4.47 12.16 17.82
C SER A 232 -3.36 12.69 18.75
N GLU A 233 -3.65 13.72 19.53
CA GLU A 233 -2.67 14.34 20.43
C GLU A 233 -2.07 13.37 21.48
N GLY A 234 -2.78 12.33 21.88
CA GLY A 234 -2.35 11.39 22.93
C GLY A 234 -2.35 9.92 22.52
N LEU A 235 -2.57 9.61 21.24
CA LEU A 235 -2.69 8.22 20.78
C LEU A 235 -1.99 8.03 19.44
N SER A 236 -1.25 6.93 19.36
CA SER A 236 -0.58 6.49 18.13
C SER A 236 -0.99 5.07 17.77
N THR A 237 -1.03 4.76 16.49
CA THR A 237 -1.07 3.37 15.99
C THR A 237 0.33 2.77 16.10
N PHE A 238 0.41 1.48 16.41
CA PHE A 238 1.65 0.71 16.49
C PHE A 238 1.41 -0.70 15.93
N ILE A 239 1.82 -0.93 14.68
CA ILE A 239 1.64 -2.23 14.02
C ILE A 239 2.99 -2.93 14.04
N VAL A 240 3.06 -4.15 14.56
CA VAL A 240 4.31 -4.92 14.58
C VAL A 240 4.26 -6.00 13.52
N GLU A 241 5.38 -6.17 12.82
CA GLU A 241 5.60 -7.25 11.86
C GLU A 241 6.87 -8.03 12.19
N CYS A 242 6.84 -9.35 11.93
CA CYS A 242 8.01 -10.24 11.94
C CYS A 242 7.76 -11.44 11.03
N ASP A 243 8.81 -12.19 10.71
CA ASP A 243 8.65 -13.46 10.02
C ASP A 243 8.13 -14.55 10.96
N GLU A 244 7.67 -15.64 10.39
CA GLU A 244 7.10 -16.80 11.13
C GLU A 244 8.11 -17.42 12.09
N ALA A 245 9.41 -17.46 11.72
CA ALA A 245 10.46 -18.06 12.55
C ALA A 245 10.71 -17.21 13.80
N THR A 246 10.80 -15.90 13.64
CA THR A 246 10.92 -14.93 14.75
C THR A 246 9.71 -15.00 15.68
N TRP A 247 8.49 -15.05 15.12
CA TRP A 247 7.24 -15.16 15.88
C TRP A 247 7.21 -16.40 16.78
N ARG A 248 7.60 -17.57 16.23
CA ARG A 248 7.67 -18.83 16.98
C ARG A 248 8.82 -18.84 18.00
N ALA A 249 10.01 -18.37 17.60
CA ALA A 249 11.16 -18.33 18.50
C ALA A 249 10.93 -17.41 19.71
N ALA A 250 10.12 -16.36 19.54
CA ALA A 250 9.69 -15.49 20.64
C ALA A 250 8.54 -16.07 21.50
N GLY A 251 8.05 -17.28 21.19
CA GLY A 251 6.96 -17.93 21.93
C GLY A 251 5.60 -17.26 21.78
N LEU A 252 5.42 -16.45 20.73
CA LEU A 252 4.19 -15.69 20.48
C LEU A 252 3.06 -16.55 19.88
N ASP A 253 3.38 -17.77 19.46
CA ASP A 253 2.42 -18.76 18.97
C ASP A 253 1.64 -19.47 20.08
N ALA A 254 2.12 -19.41 21.32
CA ALA A 254 1.51 -20.10 22.46
C ALA A 254 0.13 -19.51 22.87
N SER A 255 -0.12 -18.23 22.57
CA SER A 255 -1.32 -17.51 22.99
C SER A 255 -2.47 -17.55 21.97
N ASP A 256 -2.23 -17.97 20.74
CA ASP A 256 -3.18 -17.86 19.62
C ASP A 256 -4.38 -18.84 19.71
N VAL A 257 -4.29 -19.88 20.55
CA VAL A 257 -5.18 -21.05 20.47
C VAL A 257 -6.46 -20.95 21.33
N SER A 258 -6.54 -20.04 22.32
CA SER A 258 -7.60 -20.14 23.36
C SER A 258 -8.46 -18.89 23.59
N GLN A 259 -8.31 -17.83 22.81
CA GLN A 259 -8.96 -16.55 23.14
C GLN A 259 -10.34 -16.36 22.50
N SER A 260 -11.28 -15.79 23.27
CA SER A 260 -12.64 -15.45 22.80
C SER A 260 -12.62 -14.49 21.60
N PRO A 261 -13.58 -14.57 20.67
CA PRO A 261 -13.71 -13.58 19.60
C PRO A 261 -13.76 -12.16 20.16
N GLY A 262 -12.91 -11.26 19.61
CA GLY A 262 -12.83 -9.85 20.05
C GLY A 262 -11.85 -9.55 21.18
N ALA A 263 -11.28 -10.56 21.86
CA ALA A 263 -10.22 -10.35 22.85
C ALA A 263 -8.89 -9.96 22.17
N SER A 264 -8.08 -9.17 22.84
CA SER A 264 -6.69 -8.89 22.45
C SER A 264 -5.74 -9.92 23.05
N ASP A 265 -4.61 -10.15 22.39
CA ASP A 265 -3.54 -11.00 22.84
C ASP A 265 -2.64 -10.22 23.84
N GLU A 266 -3.06 -10.20 25.11
CA GLU A 266 -2.38 -9.44 26.15
C GLU A 266 -0.95 -9.94 26.41
N TYR A 267 -0.69 -11.25 26.22
CA TYR A 267 0.66 -11.80 26.32
C TYR A 267 1.59 -11.20 25.27
N SER A 268 1.18 -11.23 24.02
CA SER A 268 1.96 -10.63 22.93
C SER A 268 2.13 -9.12 23.11
N LEU A 269 1.12 -8.40 23.56
CA LEU A 269 1.22 -6.97 23.87
C LEU A 269 2.31 -6.69 24.92
N GLY A 270 2.39 -7.50 25.98
CA GLY A 270 3.43 -7.40 27.01
C GLY A 270 4.83 -7.64 26.44
N VAL A 271 5.03 -8.77 25.76
CA VAL A 271 6.33 -9.12 25.14
C VAL A 271 6.79 -8.02 24.16
N LEU A 272 5.89 -7.54 23.32
CA LEU A 272 6.22 -6.50 22.33
C LEU A 272 6.48 -5.14 22.98
N ALA A 273 5.82 -4.81 24.10
CA ALA A 273 6.12 -3.59 24.85
C ALA A 273 7.55 -3.62 25.39
N ASP A 274 8.04 -4.78 25.85
CA ASP A 274 9.43 -4.95 26.27
C ASP A 274 10.40 -4.86 25.08
N VAL A 275 10.11 -5.52 23.96
CA VAL A 275 10.93 -5.46 22.73
C VAL A 275 11.10 -4.01 22.26
N PHE A 276 10.05 -3.23 22.27
CA PHE A 276 10.06 -1.83 21.79
C PHE A 276 10.15 -0.78 22.91
N ALA A 277 10.60 -1.15 24.12
CA ALA A 277 10.60 -0.28 25.31
C ALA A 277 11.26 1.08 25.06
N GLU A 278 12.40 1.13 24.34
CA GLU A 278 13.07 2.36 23.97
C GLU A 278 12.20 3.26 23.08
N SER A 279 11.60 2.69 22.04
CA SER A 279 10.74 3.43 21.09
C SER A 279 9.43 3.88 21.72
N LEU A 280 8.91 3.12 22.68
CA LEU A 280 7.68 3.41 23.39
C LEU A 280 7.90 4.35 24.60
N GLY A 281 9.17 4.60 25.00
CA GLY A 281 9.48 5.39 26.19
C GLY A 281 8.86 4.81 27.46
N GLY A 282 8.77 3.47 27.57
CA GLY A 282 8.16 2.75 28.69
C GLY A 282 6.62 2.78 28.73
N ARG A 283 5.95 3.27 27.66
CA ARG A 283 4.49 3.23 27.56
C ARG A 283 4.02 1.84 27.11
N PRO A 284 2.86 1.37 27.60
CA PRO A 284 2.31 0.09 27.17
C PRO A 284 1.81 0.11 25.73
N LEU A 285 1.68 -1.07 25.15
CA LEU A 285 0.87 -1.29 23.96
C LEU A 285 -0.59 -1.51 24.38
N LEU A 286 -1.49 -0.96 23.59
CA LEU A 286 -2.93 -1.03 23.80
C LEU A 286 -3.55 -1.99 22.79
N GLY A 287 -4.44 -2.87 23.26
CA GLY A 287 -5.18 -3.80 22.44
C GLY A 287 -6.56 -3.25 22.05
N ASN A 288 -6.99 -3.53 20.80
CA ASN A 288 -8.36 -3.36 20.33
C ASN A 288 -8.70 -4.49 19.37
N SER A 289 -9.03 -5.66 19.91
CA SER A 289 -9.12 -6.92 19.15
C SER A 289 -7.80 -7.28 18.47
N SER A 290 -6.68 -6.94 19.12
CA SER A 290 -5.33 -7.09 18.60
C SER A 290 -4.88 -8.54 18.67
N ARG A 291 -4.70 -9.16 17.52
CA ARG A 291 -4.27 -10.55 17.36
C ARG A 291 -3.30 -10.69 16.22
N TRP A 292 -2.42 -11.67 16.32
CA TRP A 292 -1.55 -12.03 15.21
C TRP A 292 -2.35 -12.55 14.01
N GLY A 293 -2.00 -12.04 12.85
CA GLY A 293 -2.58 -12.43 11.58
C GLY A 293 -1.53 -12.56 10.49
N ARG A 294 -1.92 -13.21 9.39
CA ARG A 294 -1.21 -13.17 8.12
C ARG A 294 -1.99 -12.32 7.15
N PHE A 295 -1.29 -11.50 6.38
CA PHE A 295 -1.97 -10.66 5.42
C PHE A 295 -2.45 -11.49 4.22
N ARG A 296 -3.71 -11.30 3.84
CA ARG A 296 -4.29 -11.93 2.66
C ARG A 296 -4.48 -10.90 1.56
N THR A 297 -3.73 -11.02 0.48
CA THR A 297 -3.97 -10.24 -0.74
C THR A 297 -5.09 -10.88 -1.52
N ARG A 298 -6.26 -10.28 -1.48
CA ARG A 298 -7.45 -10.72 -2.21
C ARG A 298 -7.52 -10.05 -3.56
N ARG A 299 -7.95 -10.81 -4.57
CA ARG A 299 -8.17 -10.35 -5.94
C ARG A 299 -9.45 -10.93 -6.48
N ALA A 300 -10.13 -10.20 -7.34
CA ALA A 300 -11.24 -10.68 -8.11
C ALA A 300 -11.16 -10.10 -9.53
N ARG A 301 -11.44 -10.92 -10.54
CA ARG A 301 -11.48 -10.45 -11.94
C ARG A 301 -12.78 -9.74 -12.27
N ARG A 302 -13.82 -10.03 -11.51
CA ARG A 302 -15.12 -9.37 -11.61
C ARG A 302 -15.51 -8.82 -10.25
N TRP A 303 -16.07 -7.63 -10.24
CA TRP A 303 -16.50 -6.94 -9.03
C TRP A 303 -18.01 -6.77 -8.96
N VAL A 304 -18.68 -7.26 -9.96
CA VAL A 304 -20.13 -7.13 -10.11
C VAL A 304 -20.77 -8.48 -10.47
N THR A 305 -21.99 -8.71 -9.96
CA THR A 305 -22.83 -9.84 -10.33
C THR A 305 -24.30 -9.42 -10.28
N GLY A 306 -25.01 -9.47 -11.43
CA GLY A 306 -26.35 -8.88 -11.52
C GLY A 306 -26.37 -7.41 -11.14
N ALA A 307 -27.21 -7.04 -10.19
CA ALA A 307 -27.32 -5.69 -9.63
C ALA A 307 -26.48 -5.50 -8.34
N VAL A 308 -25.47 -6.34 -8.10
CA VAL A 308 -24.61 -6.30 -6.91
C VAL A 308 -23.21 -5.84 -7.27
N ALA A 309 -22.74 -4.76 -6.64
CA ALA A 309 -21.35 -4.27 -6.71
C ALA A 309 -20.61 -4.63 -5.42
N PHE A 310 -19.35 -5.08 -5.55
CA PHE A 310 -18.45 -5.30 -4.43
C PHE A 310 -17.38 -4.20 -4.42
N ILE A 311 -17.11 -3.61 -3.24
CA ILE A 311 -16.13 -2.53 -3.10
C ILE A 311 -15.18 -2.77 -1.92
N GLY A 312 -13.99 -2.17 -2.00
CA GLY A 312 -12.98 -2.21 -0.95
C GLY A 312 -12.53 -3.63 -0.61
N ASP A 313 -12.25 -3.86 0.67
CA ASP A 313 -11.73 -5.14 1.16
C ASP A 313 -12.67 -6.34 0.94
N ALA A 314 -13.94 -6.08 0.59
CA ALA A 314 -14.85 -7.16 0.20
C ALA A 314 -14.46 -7.81 -1.12
N VAL A 315 -13.70 -7.14 -1.98
CA VAL A 315 -13.32 -7.65 -3.31
C VAL A 315 -11.82 -7.60 -3.58
N HIS A 316 -11.08 -6.67 -2.99
CA HIS A 316 -9.63 -6.54 -3.15
C HIS A 316 -8.95 -6.01 -1.88
N THR A 317 -7.75 -6.49 -1.59
CA THR A 317 -6.93 -5.99 -0.49
C THR A 317 -5.51 -5.72 -0.98
N ALA A 318 -4.83 -4.75 -0.39
CA ALA A 318 -3.42 -4.49 -0.59
C ALA A 318 -2.74 -4.31 0.76
N HIS A 319 -1.48 -4.75 0.88
CA HIS A 319 -0.75 -4.71 2.14
C HIS A 319 -0.74 -3.31 2.74
N PHE A 320 -0.97 -3.21 4.04
CA PHE A 320 -1.14 -1.94 4.75
C PHE A 320 0.12 -1.05 4.76
N SER A 321 1.30 -1.62 4.49
CA SER A 321 2.57 -0.87 4.38
C SER A 321 2.59 0.21 3.30
N VAL A 322 1.62 0.20 2.39
CA VAL A 322 1.44 1.26 1.38
C VAL A 322 0.27 2.20 1.69
N GLY A 323 -0.41 2.01 2.85
CA GLY A 323 -1.46 2.91 3.35
C GLY A 323 -2.66 3.04 2.41
N SER A 324 -3.14 1.95 1.80
CA SER A 324 -4.07 2.05 0.67
C SER A 324 -5.47 1.45 0.88
N GLY A 325 -5.71 0.61 1.89
CA GLY A 325 -6.99 -0.12 2.03
C GLY A 325 -8.21 0.80 2.09
N THR A 326 -8.25 1.69 3.07
CA THR A 326 -9.36 2.66 3.22
C THR A 326 -9.46 3.60 2.01
N LYS A 327 -8.32 4.05 1.47
CA LYS A 327 -8.26 4.86 0.26
C LYS A 327 -8.96 4.17 -0.91
N MET A 328 -8.59 2.92 -1.21
CA MET A 328 -9.18 2.15 -2.32
C MET A 328 -10.68 2.02 -2.16
N ALA A 329 -11.16 1.69 -0.96
CA ALA A 329 -12.59 1.53 -0.69
C ALA A 329 -13.39 2.83 -0.91
N MET A 330 -12.83 3.97 -0.51
CA MET A 330 -13.46 5.29 -0.75
C MET A 330 -13.40 5.70 -2.23
N GLU A 331 -12.30 5.41 -2.93
CA GLU A 331 -12.18 5.65 -4.37
C GLU A 331 -13.14 4.77 -5.18
N ASP A 332 -13.37 3.53 -4.76
CA ASP A 332 -14.38 2.66 -5.37
C ASP A 332 -15.79 3.24 -5.20
N ALA A 333 -16.09 3.74 -4.00
CA ALA A 333 -17.36 4.40 -3.71
C ALA A 333 -17.60 5.63 -4.60
N ILE A 334 -16.57 6.47 -4.77
CA ILE A 334 -16.61 7.66 -5.65
C ILE A 334 -16.84 7.24 -7.11
N ALA A 335 -16.11 6.23 -7.60
CA ALA A 335 -16.24 5.76 -8.97
C ALA A 335 -17.62 5.12 -9.24
N LEU A 336 -18.15 4.36 -8.28
CA LEU A 336 -19.48 3.74 -8.39
C LEU A 336 -20.57 4.82 -8.45
N ALA A 337 -20.53 5.80 -7.55
CA ALA A 337 -21.52 6.89 -7.54
C ALA A 337 -21.45 7.73 -8.81
N GLU A 338 -20.25 8.03 -9.31
CA GLU A 338 -20.07 8.75 -10.58
C GLU A 338 -20.61 7.92 -11.76
N ALA A 339 -20.38 6.62 -11.79
CA ALA A 339 -20.93 5.75 -12.84
C ALA A 339 -22.47 5.74 -12.83
N VAL A 340 -23.08 5.65 -11.65
CA VAL A 340 -24.55 5.72 -11.49
C VAL A 340 -25.08 7.08 -11.96
N ARG A 341 -24.37 8.18 -11.67
CA ARG A 341 -24.78 9.52 -12.05
C ARG A 341 -24.76 9.76 -13.56
N VAL A 342 -23.89 9.11 -14.33
CA VAL A 342 -23.66 9.40 -15.76
C VAL A 342 -24.16 8.33 -16.72
N CYS A 343 -24.44 7.10 -16.27
CA CYS A 343 -24.98 6.04 -17.08
C CYS A 343 -26.52 6.03 -17.03
N ASP A 344 -27.14 5.40 -18.01
CA ASP A 344 -28.58 5.33 -18.19
C ASP A 344 -29.24 4.09 -17.57
N SER A 345 -28.43 3.15 -17.11
CA SER A 345 -28.92 1.90 -16.50
C SER A 345 -27.93 1.36 -15.47
N VAL A 346 -28.44 0.63 -14.48
CA VAL A 346 -27.61 -0.02 -13.44
C VAL A 346 -26.57 -0.95 -14.06
N PRO A 347 -26.89 -1.83 -15.03
CA PRO A 347 -25.86 -2.66 -15.67
C PRO A 347 -24.75 -1.86 -16.32
N ALA A 348 -25.07 -0.79 -17.07
CA ALA A 348 -24.06 0.06 -17.70
C ALA A 348 -23.19 0.80 -16.67
N ALA A 349 -23.79 1.26 -15.55
CA ALA A 349 -23.05 1.89 -14.46
C ALA A 349 -22.09 0.90 -13.80
N LEU A 350 -22.50 -0.33 -13.56
CA LEU A 350 -21.68 -1.35 -12.94
C LEU A 350 -20.53 -1.80 -13.85
N GLU A 351 -20.75 -1.94 -15.15
CA GLU A 351 -19.69 -2.21 -16.13
C GLU A 351 -18.64 -1.10 -16.16
N ARG A 352 -19.10 0.16 -16.18
CA ARG A 352 -18.22 1.32 -16.14
C ARG A 352 -17.42 1.38 -14.85
N PHE A 353 -18.06 1.24 -13.71
CA PHE A 353 -17.40 1.21 -12.40
C PHE A 353 -16.26 0.19 -12.37
N GLN A 354 -16.57 -1.05 -12.75
CA GLN A 354 -15.59 -2.13 -12.80
C GLN A 354 -14.43 -1.82 -13.76
N HIS A 355 -14.75 -1.36 -14.97
CA HIS A 355 -13.75 -0.99 -15.98
C HIS A 355 -12.79 0.08 -15.47
N ASP A 356 -13.32 1.15 -14.86
CA ASP A 356 -12.52 2.29 -14.42
C ASP A 356 -11.64 1.95 -13.21
N ARG A 357 -12.04 0.97 -12.36
CA ARG A 357 -11.35 0.67 -11.10
C ARG A 357 -10.39 -0.50 -11.15
N ILE A 358 -10.69 -1.58 -11.84
CA ILE A 358 -9.87 -2.80 -11.79
C ILE A 358 -8.41 -2.51 -12.11
N HIS A 359 -8.12 -1.80 -13.20
CA HIS A 359 -6.74 -1.51 -13.60
C HIS A 359 -5.98 -0.63 -12.61
N GLN A 360 -6.67 0.28 -11.91
CA GLN A 360 -6.05 1.13 -10.90
C GLN A 360 -5.68 0.33 -9.66
N VAL A 361 -6.57 -0.56 -9.23
CA VAL A 361 -6.35 -1.45 -8.09
C VAL A 361 -5.28 -2.50 -8.39
N ASP A 362 -5.30 -3.11 -9.58
CA ASP A 362 -4.26 -4.06 -10.00
C ASP A 362 -2.87 -3.43 -9.95
N ARG A 363 -2.72 -2.20 -10.46
CA ARG A 363 -1.46 -1.46 -10.37
C ARG A 363 -1.03 -1.23 -8.92
N LEU A 364 -1.97 -0.84 -8.06
CA LEU A 364 -1.67 -0.62 -6.65
C LEU A 364 -1.29 -1.93 -5.93
N GLN A 365 -1.99 -3.02 -6.24
CA GLN A 365 -1.66 -4.34 -5.70
C GLN A 365 -0.29 -4.85 -6.17
N GLN A 366 0.13 -4.53 -7.39
CA GLN A 366 1.48 -4.84 -7.87
C GLN A 366 2.55 -4.08 -7.07
N LEU A 367 2.35 -2.78 -6.81
CA LEU A 367 3.24 -1.98 -5.97
C LEU A 367 3.26 -2.50 -4.52
N ALA A 368 2.09 -2.81 -3.97
CA ALA A 368 1.96 -3.36 -2.62
C ALA A 368 2.59 -4.75 -2.48
N SER A 369 2.55 -5.57 -3.54
CA SER A 369 3.21 -6.87 -3.56
C SER A 369 4.73 -6.77 -3.40
N THR A 370 5.36 -5.78 -4.04
CA THR A 370 6.81 -5.53 -3.87
C THR A 370 7.13 -5.08 -2.44
N SER A 371 6.26 -4.26 -1.85
CA SER A 371 6.43 -3.86 -0.44
C SER A 371 6.18 -5.01 0.53
N LEU A 372 5.18 -5.86 0.27
CA LEU A 372 4.91 -7.05 1.07
C LEU A 372 6.09 -8.04 1.05
N ASP A 373 6.61 -8.36 -0.14
CA ASP A 373 7.79 -9.22 -0.28
C ASP A 373 8.98 -8.68 0.54
N TRP A 374 9.15 -7.36 0.61
CA TRP A 374 10.15 -6.74 1.46
C TRP A 374 9.89 -7.01 2.96
N TRP A 375 8.64 -6.87 3.40
CA TRP A 375 8.25 -7.14 4.79
C TRP A 375 8.34 -8.63 5.18
N GLU A 376 8.31 -9.54 4.22
CA GLU A 376 8.47 -10.98 4.48
C GLU A 376 9.92 -11.40 4.74
N HIS A 377 10.91 -10.55 4.39
CA HIS A 377 12.32 -10.90 4.58
C HIS A 377 13.20 -9.75 5.09
N PHE A 378 12.60 -8.68 5.61
CA PHE A 378 13.37 -7.52 6.13
C PHE A 378 14.36 -7.89 7.24
N GLY A 379 14.12 -8.94 8.00
CA GLY A 379 15.04 -9.44 9.03
C GLY A 379 16.42 -9.76 8.46
N VAL A 380 16.46 -10.48 7.35
CA VAL A 380 17.72 -10.79 6.64
C VAL A 380 18.39 -9.50 6.12
N LEU A 381 17.63 -8.59 5.55
CA LEU A 381 18.15 -7.30 5.07
C LEU A 381 18.71 -6.48 6.23
N HIS A 382 18.03 -6.47 7.37
CA HIS A 382 18.46 -5.77 8.57
C HIS A 382 19.80 -6.30 9.10
N GLU A 383 20.03 -7.60 9.04
CA GLU A 383 21.28 -8.22 9.48
C GLU A 383 22.45 -8.00 8.50
N ARG A 384 22.16 -8.01 7.20
CA ARG A 384 23.16 -8.05 6.13
C ARG A 384 23.55 -6.69 5.56
N LEU A 385 22.66 -5.71 5.59
CA LEU A 385 22.94 -4.38 5.04
C LEU A 385 23.48 -3.43 6.12
N ALA A 386 24.35 -2.51 5.73
CA ALA A 386 24.71 -1.37 6.57
C ALA A 386 23.46 -0.50 6.84
N PRO A 387 23.34 0.19 7.99
CA PRO A 387 22.13 0.95 8.33
C PRO A 387 21.68 1.92 7.25
N TRP A 388 22.59 2.70 6.67
CA TRP A 388 22.29 3.63 5.59
C TRP A 388 21.75 2.91 4.34
N GLN A 389 22.32 1.74 4.02
CA GLN A 389 21.92 0.96 2.84
C GLN A 389 20.56 0.29 3.07
N PHE A 390 20.31 -0.20 4.30
CA PHE A 390 18.97 -0.67 4.68
C PHE A 390 17.93 0.45 4.55
N ALA A 391 18.26 1.69 4.95
CA ALA A 391 17.35 2.82 4.80
C ALA A 391 17.05 3.11 3.31
N VAL A 392 18.06 3.14 2.44
CA VAL A 392 17.86 3.28 0.99
C VAL A 392 17.03 2.13 0.44
N ASN A 393 17.33 0.88 0.85
CA ASN A 393 16.59 -0.31 0.46
C ASN A 393 15.12 -0.20 0.87
N PHE A 394 14.84 0.20 2.11
CA PHE A 394 13.48 0.43 2.60
C PHE A 394 12.74 1.50 1.79
N PHE A 395 13.30 2.69 1.63
CA PHE A 395 12.62 3.80 0.95
C PHE A 395 12.45 3.58 -0.55
N THR A 396 13.29 2.74 -1.17
CA THR A 396 13.19 2.39 -2.61
C THR A 396 12.43 1.09 -2.88
N ARG A 397 11.72 0.52 -1.90
CA ARG A 397 10.98 -0.73 -2.13
C ARG A 397 9.86 -0.62 -3.19
N SER A 398 9.32 0.58 -3.40
CA SER A 398 8.24 0.83 -4.37
C SER A 398 8.49 2.04 -5.29
N VAL A 399 9.60 2.75 -5.12
CA VAL A 399 9.98 3.94 -5.91
C VAL A 399 11.46 3.89 -6.25
N THR A 400 11.93 4.76 -7.16
CA THR A 400 13.34 4.84 -7.53
C THR A 400 14.09 5.87 -6.69
N VAL A 401 15.43 5.88 -6.82
CA VAL A 401 16.30 6.91 -6.24
C VAL A 401 15.95 8.29 -6.79
N GLY A 402 15.67 8.40 -8.09
CA GLY A 402 15.25 9.66 -8.72
C GLY A 402 13.91 10.18 -8.20
N ASP A 403 12.95 9.28 -7.91
CA ASP A 403 11.69 9.66 -7.26
C ASP A 403 11.92 10.21 -5.85
N LEU A 404 12.83 9.60 -5.09
CA LEU A 404 13.19 10.07 -3.74
C LEU A 404 13.98 11.38 -3.79
N GLU A 405 14.90 11.53 -4.73
CA GLU A 405 15.68 12.75 -4.92
C GLU A 405 14.79 13.97 -5.22
N GLN A 406 13.69 13.77 -5.96
CA GLN A 406 12.70 14.83 -6.17
C GLN A 406 11.97 15.25 -4.87
N ARG A 407 11.84 14.35 -3.89
CA ARG A 407 11.17 14.61 -2.61
C ARG A 407 12.13 15.13 -1.55
N ASP A 408 13.26 14.45 -1.41
CA ASP A 408 14.29 14.72 -0.42
C ASP A 408 15.68 14.50 -1.04
N PRO A 409 16.21 15.50 -1.75
CA PRO A 409 17.53 15.41 -2.36
C PRO A 409 18.64 15.23 -1.32
N ALA A 410 18.47 15.73 -0.09
CA ALA A 410 19.47 15.60 0.95
C ALA A 410 19.63 14.15 1.43
N PHE A 411 18.54 13.39 1.52
CA PHE A 411 18.58 11.97 1.88
C PHE A 411 19.39 11.16 0.85
N ILE A 412 19.13 11.36 -0.44
CA ILE A 412 19.83 10.63 -1.51
C ILE A 412 21.29 11.06 -1.62
N GLU A 413 21.59 12.35 -1.49
CA GLU A 413 22.97 12.83 -1.52
C GLU A 413 23.79 12.30 -0.34
N ALA A 414 23.20 12.17 0.84
CA ALA A 414 23.85 11.54 1.99
C ALA A 414 24.21 10.07 1.69
N ALA A 415 23.31 9.31 1.10
CA ALA A 415 23.56 7.92 0.71
C ALA A 415 24.66 7.80 -0.37
N ARG A 416 24.62 8.66 -1.38
CA ARG A 416 25.68 8.75 -2.42
C ARG A 416 27.03 9.16 -1.84
N ALA A 417 27.05 10.04 -0.82
CA ALA A 417 28.29 10.44 -0.15
C ALA A 417 28.94 9.27 0.59
N VAL A 418 28.14 8.47 1.32
CA VAL A 418 28.65 7.26 1.97
C VAL A 418 29.17 6.26 0.94
N TRP A 419 28.45 6.07 -0.18
CA TRP A 419 28.92 5.23 -1.28
C TRP A 419 30.26 5.69 -1.83
N ARG A 420 30.39 6.98 -2.19
CA ARG A 420 31.65 7.55 -2.72
C ARG A 420 32.82 7.37 -1.75
N ALA A 421 32.58 7.57 -0.46
CA ALA A 421 33.62 7.38 0.56
C ALA A 421 34.15 5.93 0.59
N GLY A 422 33.25 4.93 0.39
CA GLY A 422 33.63 3.51 0.35
C GLY A 422 34.15 3.02 -1.00
N SER A 423 33.93 3.77 -2.09
CA SER A 423 34.24 3.36 -3.47
C SER A 423 35.37 4.15 -4.14
N GLY A 424 36.22 4.81 -3.36
CA GLY A 424 37.33 5.60 -3.91
C GLY A 424 36.88 6.86 -4.67
N GLY A 425 35.72 7.41 -4.34
CA GLY A 425 35.17 8.63 -4.93
C GLY A 425 34.31 8.43 -6.17
N HIS A 426 34.10 7.19 -6.61
CA HIS A 426 33.29 6.87 -7.80
C HIS A 426 31.79 7.08 -7.55
N ALA A 427 31.08 7.53 -8.59
CA ALA A 427 29.63 7.50 -8.63
C ALA A 427 29.13 6.04 -8.64
N VAL A 428 27.88 5.82 -8.22
CA VAL A 428 27.31 4.46 -8.01
C VAL A 428 27.50 3.58 -9.24
N LEU A 429 27.05 4.03 -10.39
CA LEU A 429 27.12 3.24 -11.62
C LEU A 429 28.51 3.16 -12.23
N ASP A 430 29.39 4.10 -11.95
CA ASP A 430 30.76 4.16 -12.47
C ASP A 430 31.79 3.56 -11.50
N THR A 431 31.32 2.90 -10.43
CA THR A 431 32.19 2.18 -9.49
C THR A 431 32.62 0.86 -10.10
N PRO A 432 33.93 0.63 -10.37
CA PRO A 432 34.40 -0.63 -10.91
C PRO A 432 34.13 -1.81 -9.99
N LEU A 433 33.87 -2.97 -10.56
CA LEU A 433 33.68 -4.21 -9.83
C LEU A 433 34.54 -5.34 -10.44
N ALA A 434 35.48 -5.84 -9.65
CA ALA A 434 36.25 -7.02 -10.02
C ALA A 434 35.38 -8.29 -9.92
N THR A 435 35.44 -9.13 -10.94
CA THR A 435 34.78 -10.44 -10.99
C THR A 435 35.79 -11.51 -11.39
N ALA A 436 35.41 -12.78 -11.28
CA ALA A 436 36.26 -13.87 -11.73
C ALA A 436 36.55 -13.84 -13.26
N ALA A 437 35.69 -13.19 -14.05
CA ALA A 437 35.83 -13.08 -15.51
C ALA A 437 36.57 -11.81 -15.95
N GLY A 438 36.82 -10.85 -15.05
CA GLY A 438 37.41 -9.56 -15.34
C GLY A 438 36.76 -8.43 -14.54
N THR A 439 37.04 -7.20 -14.90
CA THR A 439 36.50 -6.02 -14.19
C THR A 439 35.41 -5.33 -14.99
N ALA A 440 34.19 -5.26 -14.43
CA ALA A 440 33.17 -4.37 -14.90
C ALA A 440 33.57 -2.93 -14.52
N ILE A 441 33.78 -2.06 -15.50
CA ILE A 441 34.16 -0.66 -15.27
C ILE A 441 32.95 0.24 -15.01
N ARG A 442 31.74 -0.25 -15.32
CA ARG A 442 30.46 0.37 -15.01
C ARG A 442 29.48 -0.71 -14.55
N ARG A 443 28.55 -0.38 -13.64
CA ARG A 443 27.63 -1.31 -13.00
C ARG A 443 26.33 -1.55 -13.79
N VAL A 444 26.20 -0.99 -14.96
CA VAL A 444 25.04 -1.18 -15.83
C VAL A 444 25.49 -1.67 -17.22
N GLY A 445 24.70 -2.58 -17.80
CA GLY A 445 24.99 -3.20 -19.10
C GLY A 445 23.75 -3.76 -19.78
N ARG A 446 23.97 -4.65 -20.76
CA ARG A 446 22.93 -5.30 -21.54
C ARG A 446 22.96 -6.82 -21.39
N PHE A 447 21.79 -7.43 -21.52
CA PHE A 447 21.65 -8.89 -21.51
C PHE A 447 21.08 -9.37 -22.85
N ASP A 448 21.78 -10.33 -23.48
CA ASP A 448 21.40 -10.87 -24.81
C ASP A 448 20.63 -12.20 -24.74
N GLY A 449 20.14 -12.57 -23.58
CA GLY A 449 19.48 -13.86 -23.34
C GLY A 449 20.38 -14.91 -22.70
N THR A 450 21.71 -14.77 -22.81
CA THR A 450 22.70 -15.73 -22.31
C THR A 450 23.83 -15.06 -21.54
N VAL A 451 24.27 -13.89 -22.00
CA VAL A 451 25.43 -13.16 -21.48
C VAL A 451 25.03 -11.77 -21.03
N ALA A 452 25.48 -11.39 -19.86
CA ALA A 452 25.42 -10.00 -19.40
C ALA A 452 26.69 -9.26 -19.86
N ARG A 453 26.53 -8.32 -20.78
CA ARG A 453 27.62 -7.48 -21.34
C ARG A 453 27.72 -6.21 -20.55
N MET A 454 28.67 -6.19 -19.62
CA MET A 454 29.04 -4.97 -18.89
C MET A 454 30.20 -4.27 -19.60
N PRO A 455 30.31 -2.96 -19.51
CA PRO A 455 31.53 -2.28 -19.95
C PRO A 455 32.77 -2.91 -19.27
N GLY A 456 33.68 -3.41 -20.10
CA GLY A 456 34.92 -4.06 -19.65
C GLY A 456 34.87 -5.58 -19.43
N VAL A 457 33.69 -6.23 -19.37
CA VAL A 457 33.59 -7.66 -19.14
C VAL A 457 32.28 -8.26 -19.65
N GLU A 458 32.35 -9.52 -20.11
CA GLU A 458 31.18 -10.35 -20.36
C GLU A 458 31.00 -11.36 -19.24
N LEU A 459 29.80 -11.44 -18.68
CA LEU A 459 29.48 -12.31 -17.55
C LEU A 459 28.45 -13.37 -17.93
N ARG A 460 28.68 -14.58 -17.45
CA ARG A 460 27.77 -15.72 -17.54
C ARG A 460 27.46 -16.24 -16.15
N ASP A 461 26.38 -16.99 -16.02
CA ASP A 461 26.08 -17.71 -14.78
C ASP A 461 27.17 -18.78 -14.57
N GLN A 462 27.95 -18.63 -13.50
CA GLN A 462 29.12 -19.47 -13.20
C GLN A 462 29.50 -19.32 -11.73
N PRO A 463 30.37 -20.17 -11.18
CA PRO A 463 30.86 -20.01 -9.81
C PRO A 463 31.38 -18.59 -9.55
N GLY A 464 30.85 -17.95 -8.50
CA GLY A 464 31.18 -16.58 -8.11
C GLY A 464 30.39 -15.48 -8.85
N VAL A 465 29.60 -15.81 -9.88
CA VAL A 465 28.71 -14.87 -10.59
C VAL A 465 27.35 -15.50 -10.78
N ARG A 466 26.30 -14.85 -10.30
CA ARG A 466 24.90 -15.27 -10.46
C ARG A 466 24.14 -14.30 -11.36
N ILE A 467 23.63 -14.79 -12.48
CA ILE A 467 22.68 -14.03 -13.32
C ILE A 467 21.27 -14.36 -12.88
N VAL A 468 20.56 -13.35 -12.40
CA VAL A 468 19.21 -13.51 -11.83
C VAL A 468 18.17 -12.99 -12.81
N ARG A 469 17.29 -13.91 -13.24
CA ARG A 469 16.15 -13.66 -14.13
C ARG A 469 14.91 -14.27 -13.50
N ASP A 470 13.81 -13.57 -13.54
CA ASP A 470 12.48 -14.06 -13.12
C ASP A 470 11.40 -13.15 -13.70
N SER A 471 10.19 -13.64 -13.88
CA SER A 471 9.05 -12.84 -14.34
C SER A 471 8.59 -11.82 -13.28
N SER A 472 8.69 -12.19 -11.99
CA SER A 472 8.36 -11.33 -10.86
C SER A 472 9.53 -10.44 -10.46
N ALA A 473 9.32 -9.12 -10.40
CA ALA A 473 10.33 -8.17 -9.94
C ALA A 473 10.74 -8.42 -8.48
N ALA A 474 9.78 -8.74 -7.60
CA ALA A 474 10.03 -9.07 -6.21
C ALA A 474 10.95 -10.29 -6.09
N THR A 475 10.61 -11.39 -6.78
CA THR A 475 11.42 -12.61 -6.77
C THR A 475 12.82 -12.37 -7.34
N ARG A 476 12.96 -11.59 -8.42
CA ARG A 476 14.29 -11.25 -8.98
C ARG A 476 15.14 -10.53 -7.95
N ARG A 477 14.60 -9.50 -7.31
CA ARG A 477 15.31 -8.69 -6.31
C ARG A 477 15.79 -9.54 -5.15
N ARG A 478 14.90 -10.34 -4.55
CA ARG A 478 15.22 -11.24 -3.45
C ARG A 478 16.30 -12.25 -3.82
N ARG A 479 16.24 -12.85 -5.01
CA ARG A 479 17.27 -13.80 -5.48
C ARG A 479 18.62 -13.12 -5.71
N ALA A 480 18.64 -11.89 -6.17
CA ALA A 480 19.88 -11.15 -6.34
C ALA A 480 20.48 -10.75 -4.98
N GLU A 481 19.66 -10.29 -4.04
CA GLU A 481 20.08 -10.04 -2.65
C GLU A 481 20.67 -11.32 -2.02
N GLN A 482 19.99 -12.45 -2.16
CA GLN A 482 20.49 -13.73 -1.65
C GLN A 482 21.83 -14.12 -2.27
N ALA A 483 22.00 -14.01 -3.59
CA ALA A 483 23.26 -14.30 -4.25
C ALA A 483 24.41 -13.44 -3.71
N ARG A 484 24.16 -12.15 -3.45
CA ARG A 484 25.14 -11.25 -2.82
C ARG A 484 25.48 -11.70 -1.40
N PHE A 485 24.48 -12.07 -0.61
CA PHE A 485 24.69 -12.53 0.76
C PHE A 485 25.44 -13.86 0.82
N ASP A 486 25.35 -14.69 -0.24
CA ASP A 486 26.11 -15.92 -0.44
C ASP A 486 27.53 -15.65 -0.99
N GLY A 487 27.94 -14.39 -1.12
CA GLY A 487 29.27 -13.99 -1.59
C GLY A 487 29.46 -14.08 -3.11
N GLN A 488 28.38 -14.17 -3.88
CA GLN A 488 28.42 -14.14 -5.34
C GLN A 488 28.22 -12.71 -5.86
N VAL A 489 28.78 -12.42 -7.02
CA VAL A 489 28.44 -11.21 -7.77
C VAL A 489 27.06 -11.39 -8.39
N ALA A 490 26.07 -10.65 -7.92
CA ALA A 490 24.71 -10.71 -8.42
C ALA A 490 24.51 -9.76 -9.59
N VAL A 491 24.22 -10.32 -10.77
CA VAL A 491 23.79 -9.59 -11.95
C VAL A 491 22.27 -9.70 -12.07
N LEU A 492 21.57 -8.62 -11.76
CA LEU A 492 20.11 -8.56 -11.89
C LEU A 492 19.72 -8.18 -13.30
N VAL A 493 18.92 -9.02 -13.96
CA VAL A 493 18.41 -8.74 -15.30
C VAL A 493 17.00 -8.13 -15.20
N GLU A 494 16.86 -6.91 -15.70
CA GLU A 494 15.58 -6.20 -15.76
C GLU A 494 15.10 -6.05 -17.21
N PRO A 495 13.77 -6.15 -17.44
CA PRO A 495 13.22 -5.89 -18.77
C PRO A 495 13.41 -4.43 -19.16
N CYS A 496 13.78 -4.19 -20.41
CA CYS A 496 13.80 -2.84 -20.97
C CYS A 496 12.36 -2.31 -21.10
N ARG A 497 12.08 -1.14 -20.57
CA ARG A 497 10.77 -0.47 -20.67
C ARG A 497 10.95 0.94 -21.20
N PRO A 498 10.31 1.32 -22.32
CA PRO A 498 10.52 2.62 -22.96
C PRO A 498 10.23 3.85 -22.10
N SER A 499 9.43 3.69 -21.04
CA SER A 499 9.01 4.77 -20.15
C SER A 499 9.83 4.87 -18.85
N VAL A 500 10.85 4.03 -18.67
CA VAL A 500 11.66 3.97 -17.43
C VAL A 500 13.06 4.51 -17.73
N ASP A 501 13.54 5.39 -16.88
CA ASP A 501 14.96 5.77 -16.88
C ASP A 501 15.78 4.57 -16.37
N LEU A 502 16.55 3.97 -17.28
CA LEU A 502 17.29 2.75 -17.00
C LEU A 502 18.47 2.99 -16.06
N ASP A 503 19.13 4.15 -16.16
CA ASP A 503 20.23 4.50 -15.26
C ASP A 503 19.69 4.76 -13.82
N ASP A 504 18.56 5.46 -13.67
CA ASP A 504 17.91 5.66 -12.37
C ASP A 504 17.48 4.33 -11.73
N LEU A 505 16.88 3.42 -12.51
CA LEU A 505 16.55 2.09 -12.01
C LEU A 505 17.79 1.29 -11.62
N ALA A 506 18.84 1.32 -12.44
CA ALA A 506 20.11 0.64 -12.15
C ALA A 506 20.76 1.21 -10.87
N GLU A 507 20.84 2.53 -10.73
CA GLU A 507 21.35 3.17 -9.53
C GLU A 507 20.53 2.77 -8.30
N THR A 508 19.22 2.75 -8.41
CA THR A 508 18.32 2.30 -7.34
C THR A 508 18.67 0.90 -6.85
N LEU A 509 18.84 -0.04 -7.77
CA LEU A 509 19.11 -1.44 -7.45
C LEU A 509 20.51 -1.66 -6.85
N VAL A 510 21.50 -0.91 -7.31
CA VAL A 510 22.88 -1.00 -6.82
C VAL A 510 23.04 -0.28 -5.47
N LEU A 511 22.61 0.98 -5.38
CA LEU A 511 22.75 1.80 -4.16
C LEU A 511 22.00 1.20 -2.97
N SER A 512 20.82 0.63 -3.23
CA SER A 512 20.01 -0.06 -2.22
C SER A 512 20.54 -1.44 -1.80
N GLY A 513 21.57 -1.94 -2.46
CA GLY A 513 22.15 -3.25 -2.15
C GLY A 513 21.36 -4.45 -2.69
N ARG A 514 20.43 -4.25 -3.63
CA ARG A 514 19.68 -5.34 -4.25
C ARG A 514 20.47 -6.13 -5.29
N ALA A 515 21.42 -5.49 -5.96
CA ALA A 515 22.30 -6.12 -6.92
C ALA A 515 23.69 -5.49 -6.91
N ASP A 516 24.70 -6.21 -7.42
CA ASP A 516 26.02 -5.65 -7.66
C ASP A 516 26.11 -5.01 -9.04
N LEU A 517 25.43 -5.62 -10.00
CA LEU A 517 25.36 -5.21 -11.40
C LEU A 517 23.92 -5.33 -11.92
N VAL A 518 23.54 -4.47 -12.85
CA VAL A 518 22.23 -4.50 -13.49
C VAL A 518 22.41 -4.62 -15.01
N ALA A 519 21.71 -5.57 -15.63
CA ALA A 519 21.70 -5.73 -17.07
C ALA A 519 20.26 -5.60 -17.60
N PHE A 520 20.07 -4.86 -18.65
CA PHE A 520 18.77 -4.73 -19.31
C PHE A 520 18.65 -5.67 -20.50
N GLU A 521 17.51 -6.34 -20.63
CA GLU A 521 17.23 -7.18 -21.79
C GLU A 521 17.33 -6.33 -23.05
N ALA A 522 18.06 -6.82 -24.05
CA ALA A 522 18.09 -6.18 -25.35
C ALA A 522 16.69 -6.31 -25.98
N ASP A 523 16.06 -5.18 -26.32
CA ASP A 523 14.83 -5.22 -27.12
C ASP A 523 15.14 -5.99 -28.42
N GLY A 524 14.32 -7.00 -28.73
CA GLY A 524 14.50 -7.85 -29.92
C GLY A 524 14.39 -7.10 -31.27
N HIS A 525 14.49 -5.77 -31.26
CA HIS A 525 14.38 -4.88 -32.41
C HIS A 525 15.48 -3.80 -32.50
N LEU A 526 16.63 -3.99 -31.88
CA LEU A 526 17.80 -3.16 -32.16
C LEU A 526 18.93 -4.04 -32.70
N THR A 527 18.88 -4.27 -34.02
CA THR A 527 20.01 -4.69 -34.84
C THR A 527 20.98 -3.54 -35.05
#